data_55faca0c7893a61997e04ef81957ff3c
#
_entry.id   55faca0c7893a61997e04ef81957ff3c
#
_cell.length_a   1.000
_cell.length_b   1.000
_cell.length_c   1.000
_cell.angle_alpha   90.00
_cell.angle_beta   90.00
_cell.angle_gamma   90.00
#
_symmetry.space_group_name_H-M   'P 1'
#
loop_
_entity.id
_entity.type
_entity.pdbx_description
1 polymer ?
#
loop_
_entity_poly.entity_id
_entity_poly.type
_entity_poly.pdbx_seq_one_letter_code
_entity_poly.pdbx_strand_id
1 'polypeptide(L)'
;YLTPFFPAGSNHRYDASSFTKVDPLLGGDKALIALVEAAHKKGLKVIGDLTSNHSGDKHEWFQAAYKKPGAPESDFYYFSDNNNKYESWWGVPSLPKFNWNSKELRKRFIEGKTSVVAKWLKAPFNLDGWRIDVANMTGRIWDQDMSKEVAQIVRKTMQDINPNTILLGEYTGDAAYEIQGDGW
;
A
#
# COMPACT_ATOMS: atom_id res chain seq x y z
N TYR A 1 2.85 -13.36 -9.58
CA TYR A 1 2.97 -12.10 -8.86
C TYR A 1 3.16 -10.97 -9.86
N LEU A 2 2.44 -9.85 -9.66
CA LEU A 2 2.54 -8.66 -10.47
C LEU A 2 3.33 -7.59 -9.69
N THR A 3 4.34 -6.96 -10.33
CA THR A 3 4.96 -5.73 -9.85
C THR A 3 3.93 -4.60 -9.82
N PRO A 4 4.23 -3.41 -9.20
CA PRO A 4 3.24 -2.35 -9.05
C PRO A 4 2.55 -1.98 -10.37
N PHE A 5 1.23 -1.91 -10.34
CA PHE A 5 0.40 -1.64 -11.53
C PHE A 5 -0.35 -0.30 -11.44
N PHE A 6 -0.16 0.45 -10.37
CA PHE A 6 -0.75 1.77 -10.18
C PHE A 6 -0.09 2.84 -11.04
N PRO A 7 -0.78 3.96 -11.37
CA PRO A 7 -0.15 5.12 -11.97
C PRO A 7 0.98 5.65 -11.08
N ALA A 8 2.09 6.03 -11.68
CA ALA A 8 3.28 6.48 -10.96
C ALA A 8 4.12 7.45 -11.80
N GLY A 9 5.10 8.08 -11.17
CA GLY A 9 6.05 8.96 -11.85
C GLY A 9 7.21 8.25 -12.52
N SER A 10 7.46 6.98 -12.15
CA SER A 10 8.59 6.18 -12.62
C SER A 10 8.15 4.87 -13.28
N ASN A 11 9.07 4.25 -14.01
CA ASN A 11 8.82 2.96 -14.67
C ASN A 11 8.67 1.80 -13.69
N HIS A 12 9.33 1.86 -12.51
CA HIS A 12 9.20 0.83 -11.47
C HIS A 12 7.87 0.90 -10.70
N ARG A 13 7.19 2.06 -10.72
CA ARG A 13 5.87 2.32 -10.13
C ARG A 13 5.76 2.20 -8.61
N TYR A 14 6.87 2.11 -7.88
CA TYR A 14 6.83 2.15 -6.40
C TYR A 14 6.52 3.55 -5.85
N ASP A 15 6.58 4.59 -6.68
CA ASP A 15 6.16 5.97 -6.40
C ASP A 15 4.72 6.23 -6.88
N ALA A 16 3.78 5.41 -6.46
CA ALA A 16 2.38 5.49 -6.89
C ALA A 16 1.79 6.90 -6.72
N SER A 17 1.14 7.40 -7.75
CA SER A 17 0.42 8.69 -7.75
C SER A 17 -1.07 8.55 -7.43
N SER A 18 -1.60 7.34 -7.50
CA SER A 18 -2.95 6.97 -7.08
C SER A 18 -3.01 5.46 -6.81
N PHE A 19 -3.82 5.04 -5.83
CA PHE A 19 -4.13 3.62 -5.59
C PHE A 19 -5.53 3.24 -6.07
N THR A 20 -6.21 4.14 -6.79
CA THR A 20 -7.63 3.97 -7.13
C THR A 20 -7.87 3.36 -8.51
N LYS A 21 -6.85 3.21 -9.34
CA LYS A 21 -6.95 2.69 -10.71
C LYS A 21 -5.65 2.01 -11.14
N VAL A 22 -5.75 1.14 -12.12
CA VAL A 22 -4.58 0.61 -12.84
C VAL A 22 -4.04 1.67 -13.80
N ASP A 23 -2.72 1.72 -13.94
CA ASP A 23 -2.07 2.64 -14.90
C ASP A 23 -2.63 2.42 -16.32
N PRO A 24 -3.14 3.47 -16.99
CA PRO A 24 -3.59 3.36 -18.38
C PRO A 24 -2.54 2.81 -19.34
N LEU A 25 -1.24 3.04 -19.06
CA LEU A 25 -0.13 2.47 -19.86
C LEU A 25 -0.06 0.94 -19.78
N LEU A 26 -0.66 0.34 -18.75
CA LEU A 26 -0.77 -1.11 -18.58
C LEU A 26 -2.14 -1.65 -19.06
N GLY A 27 -2.94 -0.82 -19.73
CA GLY A 27 -4.27 -1.17 -20.22
C GLY A 27 -5.41 -0.89 -19.24
N GLY A 28 -5.11 -0.27 -18.09
CA GLY A 28 -6.12 0.15 -17.11
C GLY A 28 -6.83 -1.01 -16.41
N ASP A 29 -7.90 -0.69 -15.68
CA ASP A 29 -8.65 -1.65 -14.86
C ASP A 29 -9.16 -2.87 -15.66
N LYS A 30 -9.58 -2.67 -16.91
CA LYS A 30 -10.07 -3.74 -17.79
C LYS A 30 -9.00 -4.80 -18.08
N ALA A 31 -7.76 -4.39 -18.27
CA ALA A 31 -6.65 -5.32 -18.56
C ALA A 31 -6.34 -6.17 -17.32
N LEU A 32 -6.32 -5.59 -16.12
CA LEU A 32 -6.12 -6.34 -14.89
C LEU A 32 -7.25 -7.36 -14.65
N ILE A 33 -8.50 -6.95 -14.82
CA ILE A 33 -9.66 -7.84 -14.68
C ILE A 33 -9.53 -9.03 -15.64
N ALA A 34 -9.26 -8.77 -16.93
CA ALA A 34 -9.13 -9.84 -17.94
C ALA A 34 -7.95 -10.78 -17.62
N LEU A 35 -6.83 -10.24 -17.12
CA LEU A 35 -5.67 -11.04 -16.71
C LEU A 35 -6.01 -11.96 -15.54
N VAL A 36 -6.64 -11.43 -14.49
CA VAL A 36 -7.01 -12.22 -13.30
C VAL A 36 -8.02 -13.31 -13.68
N GLU A 37 -9.05 -12.98 -14.46
CA GLU A 37 -10.01 -13.98 -14.96
C GLU A 37 -9.35 -15.09 -15.78
N ALA A 38 -8.42 -14.74 -16.67
CA ALA A 38 -7.71 -15.70 -17.49
C ALA A 38 -6.78 -16.60 -16.64
N ALA A 39 -6.13 -16.03 -15.62
CA ALA A 39 -5.31 -16.77 -14.67
C ALA A 39 -6.15 -17.77 -13.86
N HIS A 40 -7.27 -17.30 -13.30
CA HIS A 40 -8.18 -18.14 -12.51
C HIS A 40 -8.77 -19.31 -13.32
N LYS A 41 -9.12 -19.08 -14.59
CA LYS A 41 -9.55 -20.18 -15.50
C LYS A 41 -8.49 -21.27 -15.71
N LYS A 42 -7.21 -20.95 -15.46
CA LYS A 42 -6.07 -21.90 -15.52
C LYS A 42 -5.66 -22.43 -14.15
N GLY A 43 -6.40 -22.11 -13.07
CA GLY A 43 -6.06 -22.50 -11.71
C GLY A 43 -4.89 -21.72 -11.09
N LEU A 44 -4.49 -20.59 -11.69
CA LEU A 44 -3.43 -19.74 -11.19
C LEU A 44 -4.00 -18.67 -10.28
N LYS A 45 -3.31 -18.39 -9.18
CA LYS A 45 -3.59 -17.25 -8.30
C LYS A 45 -2.79 -16.03 -8.72
N VAL A 46 -3.34 -14.84 -8.48
CA VAL A 46 -2.71 -13.56 -8.84
C VAL A 46 -2.62 -12.67 -7.61
N ILE A 47 -1.42 -12.30 -7.20
CA ILE A 47 -1.18 -11.30 -6.16
C ILE A 47 -0.55 -10.04 -6.76
N GLY A 48 -0.93 -8.88 -6.23
CA GLY A 48 -0.36 -7.60 -6.61
C GLY A 48 0.77 -7.17 -5.66
N ASP A 49 1.41 -6.06 -5.99
CA ASP A 49 2.42 -5.40 -5.17
C ASP A 49 1.86 -4.11 -4.58
N LEU A 50 2.02 -3.91 -3.28
CA LEU A 50 1.48 -2.78 -2.56
C LEU A 50 2.54 -2.07 -1.73
N THR A 51 2.78 -0.78 -2.02
CA THR A 51 3.67 0.07 -1.25
C THR A 51 2.94 0.63 -0.02
N SER A 52 3.09 -0.03 1.12
CA SER A 52 2.49 0.42 2.38
C SER A 52 3.40 1.32 3.22
N ASN A 53 4.67 1.44 2.84
CA ASN A 53 5.63 2.30 3.54
C ASN A 53 5.53 3.78 3.12
N HIS A 54 5.22 4.06 1.86
CA HIS A 54 5.23 5.39 1.26
C HIS A 54 4.26 5.48 0.06
N SER A 55 3.98 6.70 -0.38
CA SER A 55 3.40 6.97 -1.71
C SER A 55 4.44 7.63 -2.62
N GLY A 56 4.06 7.93 -3.85
CA GLY A 56 4.79 8.91 -4.65
C GLY A 56 4.55 10.34 -4.18
N ASP A 57 5.48 11.26 -4.46
CA ASP A 57 5.30 12.69 -4.20
C ASP A 57 4.20 13.32 -5.08
N LYS A 58 3.81 12.64 -6.15
CA LYS A 58 2.68 13.02 -7.02
C LYS A 58 1.34 12.42 -6.59
N HIS A 59 1.33 11.63 -5.50
CA HIS A 59 0.10 11.03 -5.01
C HIS A 59 -0.92 12.10 -4.59
N GLU A 60 -2.18 11.86 -4.92
CA GLU A 60 -3.28 12.79 -4.63
C GLU A 60 -3.36 13.17 -3.16
N TRP A 61 -3.11 12.25 -2.23
CA TRP A 61 -3.09 12.53 -0.78
C TRP A 61 -1.90 13.42 -0.39
N PHE A 62 -0.72 13.16 -0.95
CA PHE A 62 0.45 13.98 -0.66
C PHE A 62 0.28 15.39 -1.21
N GLN A 63 -0.20 15.54 -2.45
CA GLN A 63 -0.44 16.83 -3.07
C GLN A 63 -1.56 17.64 -2.39
N ALA A 64 -2.52 16.96 -1.76
CA ALA A 64 -3.55 17.61 -0.96
C ALA A 64 -2.99 18.25 0.32
N ALA A 65 -1.93 17.68 0.90
CA ALA A 65 -1.36 18.10 2.18
C ALA A 65 -0.08 18.92 2.08
N TYR A 66 0.76 18.67 1.06
CA TYR A 66 2.06 19.32 0.91
C TYR A 66 1.91 20.84 0.79
N LYS A 67 2.59 21.59 1.64
CA LYS A 67 2.49 23.06 1.78
C LYS A 67 1.07 23.57 2.13
N LYS A 68 0.22 22.70 2.66
CA LYS A 68 -1.15 23.03 3.04
C LYS A 68 -1.44 22.50 4.45
N PRO A 69 -0.88 23.14 5.49
CA PRO A 69 -1.11 22.72 6.87
C PRO A 69 -2.61 22.79 7.21
N GLY A 70 -3.10 21.77 7.93
CA GLY A 70 -4.52 21.64 8.27
C GLY A 70 -5.39 20.95 7.22
N ALA A 71 -4.83 20.51 6.08
CA ALA A 71 -5.55 19.63 5.17
C ALA A 71 -5.87 18.29 5.84
N PRO A 72 -6.99 17.63 5.47
CA PRO A 72 -7.35 16.32 6.05
C PRO A 72 -6.27 15.25 5.90
N GLU A 73 -5.45 15.33 4.86
CA GLU A 73 -4.36 14.42 4.57
C GLU A 73 -3.03 14.82 5.24
N SER A 74 -2.99 15.93 6.02
CA SER A 74 -1.77 16.36 6.71
C SER A 74 -1.25 15.29 7.68
N ASP A 75 -2.14 14.52 8.32
CA ASP A 75 -1.75 13.44 9.22
C ASP A 75 -1.30 12.15 8.53
N PHE A 76 -1.40 12.08 7.21
CA PHE A 76 -1.03 10.87 6.46
C PHE A 76 0.49 10.71 6.31
N TYR A 77 1.23 11.78 6.51
CA TYR A 77 2.67 11.86 6.34
C TYR A 77 3.31 12.52 7.56
N TYR A 78 4.60 12.31 7.74
CA TYR A 78 5.38 12.97 8.78
C TYR A 78 5.86 14.33 8.25
N PHE A 79 4.98 15.32 8.33
CA PHE A 79 5.28 16.69 7.94
C PHE A 79 5.89 17.50 9.08
N SER A 80 6.70 18.50 8.72
CA SER A 80 7.20 19.57 9.58
C SER A 80 7.24 20.90 8.81
N ASP A 81 7.53 22.01 9.49
CA ASP A 81 7.70 23.33 8.87
C ASP A 81 6.47 23.72 8.01
N ASN A 82 5.27 23.69 8.61
CA ASN A 82 4.00 23.99 7.91
C ASN A 82 3.81 23.13 6.64
N ASN A 83 4.10 21.86 6.74
CA ASN A 83 4.03 20.89 5.64
C ASN A 83 5.00 21.17 4.47
N ASN A 84 6.05 21.99 4.69
CA ASN A 84 7.08 22.23 3.68
C ASN A 84 8.17 21.16 3.67
N LYS A 85 8.38 20.47 4.81
CA LYS A 85 9.32 19.38 4.97
C LYS A 85 8.59 18.11 5.37
N TYR A 86 9.14 16.97 5.03
CA TYR A 86 8.54 15.67 5.31
C TYR A 86 9.60 14.57 5.37
N GLU A 87 9.29 13.51 6.08
CA GLU A 87 10.07 12.30 6.07
C GLU A 87 9.79 11.46 4.82
N SER A 88 10.82 10.82 4.30
CA SER A 88 10.73 9.98 3.10
C SER A 88 11.56 8.70 3.27
N TRP A 89 11.27 7.69 2.44
CA TRP A 89 12.03 6.46 2.45
C TRP A 89 13.50 6.71 2.11
N TRP A 90 14.38 6.49 3.10
CA TRP A 90 15.83 6.76 3.00
C TRP A 90 16.21 8.16 2.48
N GLY A 91 15.39 9.15 2.75
CA GLY A 91 15.63 10.52 2.29
C GLY A 91 15.35 10.74 0.80
N VAL A 92 14.74 9.78 0.10
CA VAL A 92 14.34 9.92 -1.31
C VAL A 92 13.10 10.81 -1.41
N PRO A 93 13.19 12.05 -1.94
CA PRO A 93 12.09 13.01 -1.87
C PRO A 93 10.82 12.57 -2.61
N SER A 94 10.95 11.75 -3.65
CA SER A 94 9.82 11.24 -4.41
C SER A 94 9.01 10.17 -3.68
N LEU A 95 9.43 9.75 -2.46
CA LEU A 95 8.82 8.64 -1.71
C LEU A 95 8.44 9.07 -0.28
N PRO A 96 7.50 10.02 -0.12
CA PRO A 96 7.05 10.50 1.20
C PRO A 96 6.46 9.36 2.03
N LYS A 97 6.93 9.26 3.29
CA LYS A 97 6.63 8.16 4.20
C LYS A 97 5.26 8.31 4.84
N PHE A 98 4.47 7.23 4.84
CA PHE A 98 3.17 7.17 5.51
C PHE A 98 3.29 7.17 7.04
N ASN A 99 2.42 7.93 7.67
CA ASN A 99 2.25 8.01 9.12
C ASN A 99 1.09 7.10 9.59
N TRP A 100 1.42 5.90 10.00
CA TRP A 100 0.42 4.91 10.43
C TRP A 100 -0.25 5.22 11.78
N ASN A 101 0.10 6.30 12.47
CA ASN A 101 -0.69 6.83 13.58
C ASN A 101 -2.02 7.43 13.12
N SER A 102 -2.11 7.87 11.86
CA SER A 102 -3.32 8.46 11.31
C SER A 102 -4.43 7.42 11.16
N LYS A 103 -5.50 7.58 11.93
CA LYS A 103 -6.69 6.72 11.85
C LYS A 103 -7.38 6.82 10.48
N GLU A 104 -7.39 8.01 9.89
CA GLU A 104 -8.01 8.22 8.59
C GLU A 104 -7.17 7.58 7.46
N LEU A 105 -5.84 7.62 7.55
CA LEU A 105 -4.98 6.86 6.64
C LEU A 105 -5.25 5.35 6.75
N ARG A 106 -5.29 4.80 7.98
CA ARG A 106 -5.63 3.39 8.21
C ARG A 106 -6.95 3.03 7.57
N LYS A 107 -7.98 3.85 7.77
CA LYS A 107 -9.30 3.63 7.18
C LYS A 107 -9.28 3.65 5.65
N ARG A 108 -8.63 4.65 5.04
CA ARG A 108 -8.58 4.77 3.57
C ARG A 108 -7.69 3.70 2.93
N PHE A 109 -6.59 3.35 3.58
CA PHE A 109 -5.63 2.43 2.99
C PHE A 109 -5.95 0.96 3.33
N ILE A 110 -6.38 0.65 4.57
CA ILE A 110 -6.50 -0.72 5.06
C ILE A 110 -7.95 -1.12 5.40
N GLU A 111 -8.59 -0.43 6.37
CA GLU A 111 -9.74 -0.96 7.11
C GLU A 111 -11.09 -0.68 6.47
N GLY A 112 -11.21 0.34 5.63
CA GLY A 112 -12.47 0.72 5.01
C GLY A 112 -12.96 -0.30 3.98
N LYS A 113 -14.26 -0.42 3.81
CA LYS A 113 -14.87 -1.32 2.80
C LYS A 113 -14.38 -1.06 1.37
N THR A 114 -13.95 0.17 1.09
CA THR A 114 -13.40 0.64 -0.18
C THR A 114 -11.92 1.03 -0.06
N SER A 115 -11.25 0.61 1.01
CA SER A 115 -9.83 0.85 1.23
C SER A 115 -8.99 0.29 0.09
N VAL A 116 -7.76 0.79 -0.02
CA VAL A 116 -6.81 0.32 -1.04
C VAL A 116 -6.62 -1.20 -0.92
N VAL A 117 -6.38 -1.72 0.29
CA VAL A 117 -6.23 -3.17 0.51
C VAL A 117 -7.46 -3.94 0.06
N ALA A 118 -8.67 -3.46 0.42
CA ALA A 118 -9.91 -4.20 0.20
C ALA A 118 -10.41 -4.15 -1.24
N LYS A 119 -10.26 -3.01 -1.91
CA LYS A 119 -10.83 -2.77 -3.25
C LYS A 119 -10.42 -3.84 -4.26
N TRP A 120 -9.15 -4.12 -4.34
CA TRP A 120 -8.56 -4.98 -5.38
C TRP A 120 -8.77 -6.47 -5.13
N LEU A 121 -9.08 -6.85 -3.89
CA LEU A 121 -9.41 -8.23 -3.51
C LEU A 121 -10.87 -8.59 -3.79
N LYS A 122 -11.69 -7.60 -4.13
CA LYS A 122 -13.13 -7.77 -4.43
C LYS A 122 -13.40 -7.70 -5.92
N ALA A 123 -14.61 -8.15 -6.29
CA ALA A 123 -15.10 -7.97 -7.65
C ALA A 123 -15.09 -6.46 -8.02
N PRO A 124 -14.74 -6.13 -9.27
CA PRO A 124 -14.46 -7.05 -10.38
C PRO A 124 -12.99 -7.53 -10.47
N PHE A 125 -12.08 -7.05 -9.63
CA PHE A 125 -10.64 -7.32 -9.75
C PHE A 125 -10.26 -8.72 -9.26
N ASN A 126 -10.75 -9.12 -8.07
CA ASN A 126 -10.57 -10.45 -7.48
C ASN A 126 -9.11 -10.92 -7.38
N LEU A 127 -8.19 -10.03 -7.00
CA LEU A 127 -6.82 -10.46 -6.67
C LEU A 127 -6.85 -11.46 -5.51
N ASP A 128 -5.92 -12.40 -5.49
CA ASP A 128 -5.78 -13.41 -4.46
C ASP A 128 -4.93 -12.96 -3.26
N GLY A 129 -4.36 -11.76 -3.32
CA GLY A 129 -3.56 -11.24 -2.22
C GLY A 129 -2.61 -10.12 -2.60
N TRP A 130 -1.72 -9.80 -1.66
CA TRP A 130 -0.73 -8.74 -1.76
C TRP A 130 0.66 -9.20 -1.36
N ARG A 131 1.66 -8.79 -2.12
CA ARG A 131 3.04 -8.66 -1.65
C ARG A 131 3.20 -7.21 -1.15
N ILE A 132 3.74 -7.05 0.04
CA ILE A 132 3.97 -5.74 0.65
C ILE A 132 5.42 -5.36 0.43
N ASP A 133 5.61 -4.25 -0.28
CA ASP A 133 6.91 -3.65 -0.55
C ASP A 133 7.52 -3.06 0.73
N VAL A 134 8.81 -3.28 0.94
CA VAL A 134 9.58 -2.85 2.14
C VAL A 134 8.80 -3.03 3.45
N ALA A 135 8.18 -4.19 3.63
CA ALA A 135 7.37 -4.51 4.80
C ALA A 135 8.13 -4.32 6.11
N ASN A 136 9.45 -4.57 6.11
CA ASN A 136 10.34 -4.33 7.24
C ASN A 136 10.43 -2.86 7.67
N MET A 137 10.05 -1.90 6.81
CA MET A 137 10.07 -0.47 7.11
C MET A 137 8.67 0.13 7.29
N THR A 138 7.63 -0.59 6.91
CA THR A 138 6.25 -0.14 7.07
C THR A 138 5.93 0.03 8.56
N GLY A 139 5.48 1.23 8.93
CA GLY A 139 5.16 1.57 10.32
C GLY A 139 6.36 1.86 11.21
N ARG A 140 7.58 1.81 10.69
CA ARG A 140 8.80 2.07 11.46
C ARG A 140 9.42 3.42 11.10
N ILE A 141 9.66 4.26 12.11
CA ILE A 141 10.37 5.53 11.97
C ILE A 141 10.90 5.95 13.34
N TRP A 142 12.15 6.40 13.42
CA TRP A 142 12.84 6.77 14.67
C TRP A 142 12.70 5.64 15.72
N ASP A 143 12.15 5.94 16.89
CA ASP A 143 11.88 4.97 17.96
C ASP A 143 10.52 4.28 17.85
N GLN A 144 9.72 4.62 16.83
CA GLN A 144 8.39 4.08 16.63
C GLN A 144 8.44 2.79 15.81
N ASP A 145 7.81 1.74 16.33
CA ASP A 145 7.60 0.47 15.61
C ASP A 145 6.13 0.05 15.68
N MET A 146 5.43 0.23 14.57
CA MET A 146 4.04 -0.19 14.38
C MET A 146 3.93 -1.29 13.31
N SER A 147 5.06 -1.85 12.86
CA SER A 147 5.08 -2.78 11.72
C SER A 147 4.16 -3.97 11.95
N LYS A 148 4.25 -4.62 13.11
CA LYS A 148 3.40 -5.77 13.42
C LYS A 148 1.92 -5.39 13.52
N GLU A 149 1.59 -4.27 14.16
CA GLU A 149 0.20 -3.78 14.25
C GLU A 149 -0.38 -3.52 12.86
N VAL A 150 0.38 -2.85 11.98
CA VAL A 150 -0.04 -2.58 10.59
C VAL A 150 -0.24 -3.89 9.83
N ALA A 151 0.69 -4.85 9.96
CA ALA A 151 0.58 -6.16 9.36
C ALA A 151 -0.69 -6.90 9.81
N GLN A 152 -0.99 -6.88 11.10
CA GLN A 152 -2.18 -7.52 11.67
C GLN A 152 -3.48 -6.95 11.11
N ILE A 153 -3.60 -5.60 11.00
CA ILE A 153 -4.81 -4.99 10.43
C ILE A 153 -4.94 -5.22 8.93
N VAL A 154 -3.82 -5.26 8.18
CA VAL A 154 -3.82 -5.66 6.76
C VAL A 154 -4.30 -7.09 6.60
N ARG A 155 -3.69 -8.04 7.33
CA ARG A 155 -4.07 -9.46 7.33
C ARG A 155 -5.54 -9.66 7.68
N LYS A 156 -6.00 -9.01 8.76
CA LYS A 156 -7.41 -9.08 9.17
C LYS A 156 -8.34 -8.60 8.07
N THR A 157 -8.08 -7.45 7.49
CA THR A 157 -8.91 -6.89 6.39
C THR A 157 -8.97 -7.84 5.19
N MET A 158 -7.84 -8.44 4.83
CA MET A 158 -7.77 -9.41 3.74
C MET A 158 -8.59 -10.67 4.05
N GLN A 159 -8.41 -11.23 5.26
CA GLN A 159 -9.12 -12.45 5.69
C GLN A 159 -10.63 -12.25 5.86
N ASP A 160 -11.07 -11.06 6.29
CA ASP A 160 -12.49 -10.69 6.37
C ASP A 160 -13.15 -10.67 4.97
N ILE A 161 -12.37 -10.49 3.91
CA ILE A 161 -12.84 -10.55 2.50
C ILE A 161 -12.80 -11.98 1.99
N ASN A 162 -11.66 -12.65 2.14
CA ASN A 162 -11.45 -14.04 1.74
C ASN A 162 -10.36 -14.67 2.63
N PRO A 163 -10.69 -15.68 3.44
CA PRO A 163 -9.72 -16.31 4.34
C PRO A 163 -8.54 -16.99 3.64
N ASN A 164 -8.65 -17.23 2.33
CA ASN A 164 -7.60 -17.86 1.52
C ASN A 164 -6.69 -16.84 0.82
N THR A 165 -6.75 -15.55 1.18
CA THR A 165 -5.86 -14.54 0.62
C THR A 165 -4.41 -14.77 1.02
N ILE A 166 -3.50 -14.40 0.13
CA ILE A 166 -2.05 -14.51 0.31
C ILE A 166 -1.51 -13.15 0.74
N LEU A 167 -0.85 -13.08 1.89
CA LEU A 167 -0.10 -11.92 2.33
C LEU A 167 1.38 -12.30 2.38
N LEU A 168 2.21 -11.58 1.63
CA LEU A 168 3.65 -11.80 1.52
C LEU A 168 4.38 -10.48 1.80
N GLY A 169 5.15 -10.39 2.87
CA GLY A 169 6.00 -9.22 3.15
C GLY A 169 7.37 -9.34 2.50
N GLU A 170 7.85 -8.28 1.86
CA GLU A 170 9.28 -8.15 1.58
C GLU A 170 10.01 -7.80 2.86
N TYR A 171 10.96 -8.63 3.26
CA TYR A 171 11.66 -8.44 4.52
C TYR A 171 13.17 -8.69 4.38
N THR A 172 13.96 -7.74 4.86
CA THR A 172 15.41 -7.86 4.94
C THR A 172 15.83 -7.93 6.41
N GLY A 173 16.60 -8.94 6.79
CA GLY A 173 17.00 -9.18 8.18
C GLY A 173 16.19 -10.25 8.88
N ASP A 174 16.23 -10.31 10.20
CA ASP A 174 15.51 -11.28 11.00
C ASP A 174 14.02 -10.95 11.09
N ALA A 175 13.19 -11.79 10.49
CA ALA A 175 11.75 -11.66 10.46
C ALA A 175 11.04 -12.53 11.51
N ALA A 176 11.78 -13.18 12.44
CA ALA A 176 11.21 -14.15 13.37
C ALA A 176 10.02 -13.61 14.18
N TYR A 177 10.06 -12.34 14.56
CA TYR A 177 8.97 -11.67 15.27
C TYR A 177 7.73 -11.43 14.38
N GLU A 178 7.93 -11.19 13.10
CA GLU A 178 6.88 -10.80 12.15
C GLU A 178 6.10 -12.00 11.58
N ILE A 179 6.73 -13.19 11.58
CA ILE A 179 6.18 -14.39 10.94
C ILE A 179 5.57 -15.38 11.95
N GLN A 180 5.02 -14.88 13.06
CA GLN A 180 4.38 -15.73 14.08
C GLN A 180 2.95 -16.19 13.69
N GLY A 181 2.55 -15.98 12.44
CA GLY A 181 1.25 -16.37 11.91
C GLY A 181 0.18 -15.27 11.94
N ASP A 182 0.48 -14.14 12.56
CA ASP A 182 -0.42 -12.99 12.73
C ASP A 182 0.11 -11.68 12.11
N GLY A 183 1.34 -11.69 11.58
CA GLY A 183 2.01 -10.56 10.91
C GLY A 183 2.00 -10.66 9.38
N TRP A 184 3.11 -10.25 8.78
CA TRP A 184 3.33 -10.31 7.31
C TRP A 184 3.38 -11.73 6.76
#